data_e58823b640cbb8cfcf765ab16e7237d7
#
_entry.id   e58823b640cbb8cfcf765ab16e7237d7
#
_cell.length_a   1.000
_cell.length_b   1.000
_cell.length_c   1.000
_cell.angle_alpha   90.00
_cell.angle_beta   90.00
_cell.angle_gamma   90.00
#
_symmetry.space_group_name_H-M   'P 1'
#
loop_
_entity.id
_entity.type
_entity.pdbx_description
1 polymer ?
#
loop_
_entity_poly.entity_id
_entity_poly.type
_entity_poly.pdbx_seq_one_letter_code
_entity_poly.pdbx_strand_id
1 'polypeptide(L)'
;RLGLAFLAGLVLPAILFLLLGAAGLFPVAATSEPSALEARVAGLFVRRALAREAGKVVVPAAPQEDATLLAGMRAFRRNCAGCHGKLGARSPWGTTSFYPRVPQFADEGSTLGPAEMFVAVKHGIRGTGMAAWEANLSDEEIWTVVWFLQRMRTLPPTVEQAWKAPPVSQ
;
A
#
# COMPACT_ATOMS: atom_id res chain seq x y z
N ARG A 1 -25.49 -15.12 -38.70
CA ARG A 1 -25.40 -16.13 -37.61
C ARG A 1 -24.08 -16.02 -36.83
N LEU A 2 -22.94 -15.83 -37.54
CA LEU A 2 -21.62 -15.70 -36.87
C LEU A 2 -21.53 -14.46 -35.98
N GLY A 3 -22.05 -13.29 -36.43
CA GLY A 3 -22.07 -12.07 -35.66
C GLY A 3 -22.94 -12.14 -34.39
N LEU A 4 -24.06 -12.85 -34.46
CA LEU A 4 -24.94 -13.05 -33.30
C LEU A 4 -24.29 -13.95 -32.26
N ALA A 5 -23.61 -15.01 -32.69
CA ALA A 5 -22.86 -15.91 -31.79
C ALA A 5 -21.68 -15.18 -31.12
N PHE A 6 -21.00 -14.32 -31.86
CA PHE A 6 -19.91 -13.47 -31.32
C PHE A 6 -20.41 -12.49 -30.25
N LEU A 7 -21.52 -11.78 -30.56
CA LEU A 7 -22.14 -10.86 -29.59
C LEU A 7 -22.65 -11.60 -28.37
N ALA A 8 -23.29 -12.75 -28.52
CA ALA A 8 -23.72 -13.58 -27.38
C ALA A 8 -22.53 -14.03 -26.51
N GLY A 9 -21.43 -14.45 -27.13
CA GLY A 9 -20.21 -14.83 -26.42
C GLY A 9 -19.57 -13.69 -25.62
N LEU A 10 -19.78 -12.43 -26.02
CA LEU A 10 -19.27 -11.25 -25.32
C LEU A 10 -20.21 -10.81 -24.17
N VAL A 11 -21.51 -10.87 -24.38
CA VAL A 11 -22.52 -10.33 -23.46
C VAL A 11 -22.90 -11.32 -22.37
N LEU A 12 -23.00 -12.62 -22.68
CA LEU A 12 -23.40 -13.63 -21.70
C LEU A 12 -22.50 -13.70 -20.45
N PRO A 13 -21.15 -13.68 -20.55
CA PRO A 13 -20.28 -13.64 -19.36
C PRO A 13 -20.50 -12.41 -18.49
N ALA A 14 -20.73 -11.24 -19.09
CA ALA A 14 -21.01 -10.01 -18.36
C ALA A 14 -22.35 -10.07 -17.62
N ILE A 15 -23.40 -10.60 -18.28
CA ILE A 15 -24.70 -10.82 -17.63
C ILE A 15 -24.56 -11.83 -16.49
N LEU A 16 -23.88 -12.94 -16.73
CA LEU A 16 -23.64 -13.95 -15.68
C LEU A 16 -22.91 -13.34 -14.48
N PHE A 17 -21.87 -12.56 -14.71
CA PHE A 17 -21.14 -11.86 -13.63
C PHE A 17 -22.06 -10.95 -12.81
N LEU A 18 -22.91 -10.16 -13.47
CA LEU A 18 -23.87 -9.30 -12.80
C LEU A 18 -24.91 -10.09 -12.02
N LEU A 19 -25.42 -11.19 -12.57
CA LEU A 19 -26.39 -12.06 -11.88
C LEU A 19 -25.77 -12.73 -10.65
N LEU A 20 -24.52 -13.22 -10.73
CA LEU A 20 -23.80 -13.78 -9.58
C LEU A 20 -23.58 -12.73 -8.48
N GLY A 21 -23.28 -11.49 -8.86
CA GLY A 21 -23.17 -10.36 -7.92
C GLY A 21 -24.50 -10.02 -7.26
N ALA A 22 -25.57 -9.91 -8.06
CA ALA A 22 -26.91 -9.63 -7.57
C ALA A 22 -27.46 -10.75 -6.65
N ALA A 23 -27.05 -11.98 -6.91
CA ALA A 23 -27.35 -13.13 -6.04
C ALA A 23 -26.49 -13.22 -4.75
N GLY A 24 -25.55 -12.27 -4.54
CA GLY A 24 -24.71 -12.25 -3.35
C GLY A 24 -23.64 -13.36 -3.31
N LEU A 25 -23.27 -13.92 -4.46
CA LEU A 25 -22.33 -15.04 -4.53
C LEU A 25 -20.85 -14.62 -4.54
N PHE A 26 -20.56 -13.32 -4.53
CA PHE A 26 -19.19 -12.85 -4.38
C PHE A 26 -18.78 -12.77 -2.91
N PRO A 27 -17.59 -13.27 -2.55
CA PRO A 27 -17.09 -13.19 -1.19
C PRO A 27 -16.87 -11.72 -0.78
N VAL A 28 -17.35 -11.36 0.41
CA VAL A 28 -17.18 -9.99 0.97
C VAL A 28 -16.31 -9.98 2.23
N ALA A 29 -15.90 -11.15 2.70
CA ALA A 29 -15.14 -11.28 3.94
C ALA A 29 -13.67 -10.84 3.71
N ALA A 30 -13.24 -9.78 4.41
CA ALA A 30 -11.86 -9.30 4.37
C ALA A 30 -10.85 -10.32 4.96
N THR A 31 -11.33 -11.36 5.66
CA THR A 31 -10.50 -12.44 6.18
C THR A 31 -10.19 -13.53 5.15
N SER A 32 -10.89 -13.54 4.02
CA SER A 32 -10.64 -14.50 2.93
C SER A 32 -9.33 -14.19 2.22
N GLU A 33 -8.64 -15.24 1.75
CA GLU A 33 -7.47 -15.05 0.90
C GLU A 33 -7.90 -14.84 -0.56
N PRO A 34 -7.25 -13.91 -1.30
CA PRO A 34 -7.55 -13.73 -2.72
C PRO A 34 -7.14 -14.95 -3.52
N SER A 35 -7.86 -15.23 -4.60
CA SER A 35 -7.39 -16.20 -5.58
C SER A 35 -6.10 -15.68 -6.24
N ALA A 36 -5.23 -16.59 -6.72
CA ALA A 36 -3.99 -16.20 -7.38
C ALA A 36 -4.23 -15.32 -8.62
N LEU A 37 -5.32 -15.55 -9.35
CA LEU A 37 -5.72 -14.73 -10.50
C LEU A 37 -6.12 -13.32 -10.06
N GLU A 38 -6.97 -13.22 -9.05
CA GLU A 38 -7.43 -11.95 -8.50
C GLU A 38 -6.25 -11.10 -7.99
N ALA A 39 -5.37 -11.69 -7.20
CA ALA A 39 -4.18 -11.02 -6.67
C ALA A 39 -3.28 -10.49 -7.79
N ARG A 40 -3.09 -11.27 -8.88
CA ARG A 40 -2.28 -10.86 -10.03
C ARG A 40 -2.93 -9.73 -10.82
N VAL A 41 -4.23 -9.84 -11.12
CA VAL A 41 -4.95 -8.84 -11.93
C VAL A 41 -5.08 -7.54 -11.15
N ALA A 42 -5.55 -7.58 -9.89
CA ALA A 42 -5.67 -6.41 -9.04
C ALA A 42 -4.30 -5.75 -8.80
N GLY A 43 -3.27 -6.52 -8.50
CA GLY A 43 -1.91 -6.04 -8.31
C GLY A 43 -1.35 -5.37 -9.58
N LEU A 44 -1.62 -5.92 -10.77
CA LEU A 44 -1.24 -5.30 -12.03
C LEU A 44 -1.90 -3.93 -12.21
N PHE A 45 -3.20 -3.83 -11.96
CA PHE A 45 -3.94 -2.58 -12.13
C PHE A 45 -3.46 -1.50 -11.13
N VAL A 46 -3.28 -1.87 -9.87
CA VAL A 46 -2.75 -0.95 -8.84
C VAL A 46 -1.36 -0.44 -9.24
N ARG A 47 -0.43 -1.33 -9.61
CA ARG A 47 0.93 -0.92 -10.03
C ARG A 47 0.91 -0.01 -11.24
N ARG A 48 0.10 -0.30 -12.26
CA ARG A 48 -0.02 0.55 -13.44
C ARG A 48 -0.62 1.92 -13.13
N ALA A 49 -1.62 1.96 -12.25
CA ALA A 49 -2.22 3.22 -11.80
C ALA A 49 -1.21 4.07 -11.00
N LEU A 50 -0.49 3.46 -10.04
CA LEU A 50 0.54 4.15 -9.27
C LEU A 50 1.68 4.66 -10.17
N ALA A 51 2.20 3.84 -11.08
CA ALA A 51 3.26 4.23 -11.99
C ALA A 51 2.85 5.40 -12.91
N ARG A 52 1.59 5.42 -13.37
CA ARG A 52 1.07 6.53 -14.18
C ARG A 52 1.05 7.85 -13.39
N GLU A 53 0.56 7.83 -12.18
CA GLU A 53 0.50 9.04 -11.33
C GLU A 53 1.91 9.44 -10.84
N ALA A 54 2.76 8.47 -10.52
CA ALA A 54 4.15 8.69 -10.15
C ALA A 54 4.95 9.41 -11.24
N GLY A 55 4.63 9.20 -12.52
CA GLY A 55 5.26 9.91 -13.63
C GLY A 55 5.03 11.44 -13.63
N LYS A 56 4.12 11.94 -12.81
CA LYS A 56 3.84 13.38 -12.61
C LYS A 56 4.55 13.97 -11.40
N VAL A 57 5.19 13.13 -10.58
CA VAL A 57 5.80 13.51 -9.31
C VAL A 57 7.28 13.83 -9.50
N VAL A 58 7.67 15.01 -9.06
CA VAL A 58 9.10 15.37 -8.97
C VAL A 58 9.65 14.80 -7.67
N VAL A 59 10.55 13.83 -7.79
CA VAL A 59 11.18 13.20 -6.62
C VAL A 59 12.27 14.11 -6.08
N PRO A 60 12.20 14.57 -4.82
CA PRO A 60 13.26 15.37 -4.24
C PRO A 60 14.53 14.53 -4.05
N ALA A 61 15.67 15.20 -3.88
CA ALA A 61 16.92 14.51 -3.58
C ALA A 61 16.81 13.67 -2.30
N ALA A 62 17.41 12.48 -2.33
CA ALA A 62 17.45 11.64 -1.15
C ALA A 62 18.20 12.34 0.00
N PRO A 63 17.67 12.32 1.23
CA PRO A 63 18.29 13.03 2.35
C PRO A 63 19.65 12.41 2.70
N GLN A 64 20.60 13.27 2.99
CA GLN A 64 21.91 12.89 3.49
C GLN A 64 21.96 12.87 5.02
N GLU A 65 20.97 13.48 5.68
CA GLU A 65 20.92 13.68 7.12
C GLU A 65 20.01 12.67 7.81
N ASP A 66 20.45 12.13 8.93
CA ASP A 66 19.67 11.21 9.76
C ASP A 66 18.39 11.88 10.32
N ALA A 67 18.40 13.21 10.48
CA ALA A 67 17.27 13.97 10.99
C ALA A 67 15.98 13.75 10.17
N THR A 68 16.08 13.72 8.84
CA THR A 68 14.94 13.45 7.95
C THR A 68 14.42 12.03 8.11
N LEU A 69 15.31 11.04 8.22
CA LEU A 69 14.93 9.65 8.44
C LEU A 69 14.30 9.46 9.83
N LEU A 70 14.79 10.14 10.86
CA LEU A 70 14.20 10.15 12.19
C LEU A 70 12.80 10.78 12.20
N ALA A 71 12.59 11.86 11.44
CA ALA A 71 11.27 12.46 11.28
C ALA A 71 10.28 11.47 10.61
N GLY A 72 10.70 10.84 9.51
CA GLY A 72 9.93 9.81 8.81
C GLY A 72 9.62 8.60 9.69
N MET A 73 10.59 8.14 10.47
CA MET A 73 10.41 7.06 11.44
C MET A 73 9.32 7.41 12.48
N ARG A 74 9.38 8.63 13.02
CA ARG A 74 8.36 9.09 13.99
C ARG A 74 6.98 9.18 13.37
N ALA A 75 6.87 9.73 12.17
CA ALA A 75 5.62 9.82 11.42
C ALA A 75 5.06 8.43 11.11
N PHE A 76 5.91 7.51 10.63
CA PHE A 76 5.53 6.10 10.38
C PHE A 76 5.02 5.40 11.63
N ARG A 77 5.72 5.57 12.77
CA ARG A 77 5.29 4.96 14.05
C ARG A 77 3.90 5.43 14.48
N ARG A 78 3.62 6.72 14.35
CA ARG A 78 2.33 7.29 14.77
C ARG A 78 1.18 6.88 13.85
N ASN A 79 1.43 6.87 12.54
CA ASN A 79 0.35 6.86 11.56
C ASN A 79 0.24 5.53 10.79
N CYS A 80 1.32 4.78 10.66
CA CYS A 80 1.40 3.66 9.72
C CYS A 80 1.64 2.30 10.40
N ALA A 81 2.40 2.29 11.51
CA ALA A 81 2.87 1.06 12.15
C ALA A 81 1.72 0.18 12.69
N GLY A 82 0.55 0.75 12.99
CA GLY A 82 -0.63 0.01 13.40
C GLY A 82 -1.06 -1.04 12.39
N CYS A 83 -0.96 -0.71 11.10
CA CYS A 83 -1.28 -1.62 9.99
C CYS A 83 -0.04 -2.29 9.39
N HIS A 84 1.05 -1.52 9.20
CA HIS A 84 2.24 -1.98 8.46
C HIS A 84 3.32 -2.66 9.33
N GLY A 85 3.04 -2.82 10.63
CA GLY A 85 3.99 -3.41 11.56
C GLY A 85 5.17 -2.50 11.92
N LYS A 86 6.07 -3.02 12.75
CA LYS A 86 7.29 -2.35 13.20
C LYS A 86 8.44 -3.36 13.24
N LEU A 87 9.65 -2.89 13.47
CA LEU A 87 10.82 -3.75 13.54
C LEU A 87 10.61 -4.89 14.54
N GLY A 88 10.78 -6.13 14.05
CA GLY A 88 10.63 -7.35 14.86
C GLY A 88 9.19 -7.70 15.26
N ALA A 89 8.18 -6.98 14.76
CA ALA A 89 6.78 -7.28 15.05
C ALA A 89 5.85 -6.92 13.89
N ARG A 90 5.31 -7.94 13.25
CA ARG A 90 4.21 -7.77 12.26
C ARG A 90 2.96 -7.24 12.97
N SER A 91 2.15 -6.49 12.24
CA SER A 91 0.83 -6.09 12.75
C SER A 91 -0.16 -7.26 12.65
N PRO A 92 -0.67 -7.80 13.76
CA PRO A 92 -1.71 -8.81 13.68
C PRO A 92 -2.94 -8.32 12.90
N TRP A 93 -3.33 -7.07 13.15
CA TRP A 93 -4.46 -6.46 12.46
C TRP A 93 -4.21 -6.31 10.95
N GLY A 94 -3.05 -5.78 10.56
CA GLY A 94 -2.69 -5.62 9.16
C GLY A 94 -2.58 -6.93 8.37
N THR A 95 -2.13 -7.99 9.04
CA THR A 95 -1.93 -9.30 8.41
C THR A 95 -3.18 -10.17 8.33
N THR A 96 -4.25 -9.87 9.08
CA THR A 96 -5.44 -10.73 9.14
C THR A 96 -6.74 -10.06 8.77
N SER A 97 -6.86 -8.73 8.93
CA SER A 97 -8.15 -8.05 8.92
C SER A 97 -8.40 -7.17 7.69
N PHE A 98 -7.50 -7.18 6.73
CA PHE A 98 -7.62 -6.40 5.51
C PHE A 98 -7.59 -7.27 4.26
N TYR A 99 -8.26 -6.81 3.23
CA TYR A 99 -8.24 -7.39 1.89
C TYR A 99 -7.93 -6.30 0.85
N PRO A 100 -6.82 -6.40 0.11
CA PRO A 100 -5.69 -7.33 0.30
C PRO A 100 -4.95 -7.13 1.63
N ARG A 101 -4.08 -8.09 2.01
CA ARG A 101 -3.27 -7.98 3.24
C ARG A 101 -2.34 -6.77 3.18
N VAL A 102 -2.16 -6.14 4.32
CA VAL A 102 -1.28 -4.97 4.45
C VAL A 102 0.19 -5.43 4.41
N PRO A 103 1.03 -4.87 3.54
CA PRO A 103 2.45 -5.23 3.48
C PRO A 103 3.16 -4.87 4.79
N GLN A 104 4.04 -5.75 5.25
CA GLN A 104 4.79 -5.60 6.49
C GLN A 104 6.21 -5.14 6.16
N PHE A 105 6.42 -3.83 6.03
CA PHE A 105 7.62 -3.25 5.43
C PHE A 105 8.92 -3.58 6.15
N ALA A 106 8.91 -3.78 7.46
CA ALA A 106 10.11 -4.13 8.22
C ALA A 106 10.70 -5.50 7.81
N ASP A 107 9.83 -6.43 7.41
CA ASP A 107 10.23 -7.78 7.00
C ASP A 107 10.41 -7.89 5.48
N GLU A 108 9.44 -7.38 4.75
CA GLU A 108 9.30 -7.60 3.31
C GLU A 108 9.98 -6.51 2.47
N GLY A 109 10.16 -5.31 3.07
CA GLY A 109 10.55 -4.12 2.32
C GLY A 109 9.41 -3.61 1.43
N SER A 110 9.71 -2.65 0.57
CA SER A 110 8.78 -2.18 -0.46
C SER A 110 9.31 -2.48 -1.85
N THR A 111 8.42 -2.88 -2.76
CA THR A 111 8.72 -3.03 -4.19
C THR A 111 8.39 -1.77 -4.98
N LEU A 112 7.80 -0.75 -4.34
CA LEU A 112 7.48 0.53 -4.97
C LEU A 112 8.69 1.46 -4.95
N GLY A 113 8.88 2.18 -6.04
CA GLY A 113 9.84 3.29 -6.11
C GLY A 113 9.37 4.50 -5.27
N PRO A 114 10.26 5.49 -5.01
CA PRO A 114 9.92 6.65 -4.18
C PRO A 114 8.68 7.41 -4.64
N ALA A 115 8.55 7.70 -5.93
CA ALA A 115 7.39 8.42 -6.48
C ALA A 115 6.10 7.62 -6.36
N GLU A 116 6.12 6.31 -6.62
CA GLU A 116 4.95 5.43 -6.48
C GLU A 116 4.52 5.34 -5.01
N MET A 117 5.49 5.25 -4.10
CA MET A 117 5.23 5.22 -2.67
C MET A 117 4.63 6.55 -2.17
N PHE A 118 5.16 7.69 -2.65
CA PHE A 118 4.60 9.00 -2.36
C PHE A 118 3.12 9.08 -2.79
N VAL A 119 2.80 8.66 -4.02
CA VAL A 119 1.44 8.64 -4.54
C VAL A 119 0.53 7.73 -3.69
N ALA A 120 1.02 6.53 -3.34
CA ALA A 120 0.26 5.57 -2.53
C ALA A 120 -0.03 6.10 -1.12
N VAL A 121 0.91 6.81 -0.48
CA VAL A 121 0.69 7.44 0.82
C VAL A 121 -0.22 8.65 0.69
N LYS A 122 0.05 9.55 -0.26
CA LYS A 122 -0.71 10.79 -0.42
C LYS A 122 -2.17 10.53 -0.71
N HIS A 123 -2.47 9.73 -1.72
CA HIS A 123 -3.83 9.54 -2.23
C HIS A 123 -4.50 8.25 -1.76
N GLY A 124 -3.79 7.38 -1.05
CA GLY A 124 -4.30 6.05 -0.69
C GLY A 124 -4.44 5.13 -1.90
N ILE A 125 -5.03 3.96 -1.68
CA ILE A 125 -5.29 2.98 -2.74
C ILE A 125 -6.75 2.56 -2.68
N ARG A 126 -7.52 2.98 -3.68
CA ARG A 126 -8.95 2.69 -3.77
C ARG A 126 -9.23 1.18 -3.74
N GLY A 127 -10.25 0.78 -2.97
CA GLY A 127 -10.65 -0.61 -2.82
C GLY A 127 -9.75 -1.42 -1.86
N THR A 128 -8.89 -0.73 -1.10
CA THR A 128 -8.05 -1.33 -0.05
C THR A 128 -8.21 -0.59 1.28
N GLY A 129 -7.58 -1.09 2.33
CA GLY A 129 -7.50 -0.39 3.63
C GLY A 129 -6.48 0.76 3.66
N MET A 130 -5.74 1.03 2.58
CA MET A 130 -4.77 2.13 2.55
C MET A 130 -5.48 3.46 2.32
N ALA A 131 -5.67 4.23 3.39
CA ALA A 131 -6.29 5.55 3.35
C ALA A 131 -5.36 6.61 2.74
N ALA A 132 -5.97 7.72 2.24
CA ALA A 132 -5.23 8.91 1.82
C ALA A 132 -4.78 9.73 3.04
N TRP A 133 -3.57 10.27 2.96
CA TRP A 133 -2.97 11.06 4.04
C TRP A 133 -2.80 12.55 3.71
N GLU A 134 -3.13 12.99 2.50
CA GLU A 134 -2.97 14.39 2.07
C GLU A 134 -3.70 15.43 2.93
N ALA A 135 -4.76 15.02 3.63
CA ALA A 135 -5.48 15.88 4.55
C ALA A 135 -4.79 16.02 5.94
N ASN A 136 -3.85 15.13 6.26
CA ASN A 136 -3.25 15.00 7.59
C ASN A 136 -1.74 15.21 7.61
N LEU A 137 -1.08 15.05 6.47
CA LEU A 137 0.37 15.19 6.31
C LEU A 137 0.67 16.10 5.11
N SER A 138 1.62 17.00 5.28
CA SER A 138 2.15 17.79 4.17
C SER A 138 2.95 16.92 3.22
N ASP A 139 3.20 17.40 1.99
CA ASP A 139 4.03 16.69 1.02
C ASP A 139 5.44 16.43 1.56
N GLU A 140 6.01 17.38 2.31
CA GLU A 140 7.32 17.24 2.95
C GLU A 140 7.30 16.13 3.99
N GLU A 141 6.27 16.04 4.83
CA GLU A 141 6.12 14.98 5.82
C GLU A 141 5.95 13.62 5.15
N ILE A 142 5.16 13.54 4.08
CA ILE A 142 5.01 12.31 3.29
C ILE A 142 6.37 11.88 2.71
N TRP A 143 7.18 12.81 2.19
CA TRP A 143 8.51 12.49 1.70
C TRP A 143 9.44 11.97 2.80
N THR A 144 9.36 12.49 4.03
CA THR A 144 10.15 11.91 5.15
C THR A 144 9.78 10.46 5.40
N VAL A 145 8.47 10.11 5.35
CA VAL A 145 7.99 8.72 5.49
C VAL A 145 8.49 7.87 4.33
N VAL A 146 8.41 8.35 3.10
CA VAL A 146 8.90 7.64 1.90
C VAL A 146 10.38 7.31 2.02
N TRP A 147 11.22 8.28 2.40
CA TRP A 147 12.66 8.06 2.55
C TRP A 147 12.99 7.11 3.69
N PHE A 148 12.26 7.17 4.80
CA PHE A 148 12.40 6.19 5.87
C PHE A 148 12.06 4.77 5.39
N LEU A 149 10.95 4.59 4.67
CA LEU A 149 10.54 3.29 4.12
C LEU A 149 11.56 2.73 3.12
N GLN A 150 12.09 3.58 2.24
CA GLN A 150 13.13 3.19 1.26
C GLN A 150 14.42 2.70 1.93
N ARG A 151 14.74 3.24 3.10
CA ARG A 151 15.95 2.90 3.87
C ARG A 151 15.69 1.94 5.03
N MET A 152 14.45 1.51 5.26
CA MET A 152 14.06 0.74 6.46
C MET A 152 14.91 -0.52 6.68
N ARG A 153 15.42 -1.13 5.63
CA ARG A 153 16.28 -2.33 5.70
C ARG A 153 17.78 -2.01 5.78
N THR A 154 18.15 -0.76 5.62
CA THR A 154 19.54 -0.28 5.59
C THR A 154 19.67 1.06 6.32
N LEU A 155 19.04 1.14 7.50
CA LEU A 155 19.05 2.36 8.30
C LEU A 155 20.46 2.70 8.82
N PRO A 156 20.82 3.98 8.89
CA PRO A 156 21.99 4.41 9.64
C PRO A 156 21.89 3.95 11.11
N PRO A 157 23.03 3.70 11.78
CA PRO A 157 23.04 3.18 13.17
C PRO A 157 22.22 4.02 14.15
N THR A 158 22.29 5.36 14.03
CA THR A 158 21.53 6.31 14.85
C THR A 158 20.02 6.12 14.71
N VAL A 159 19.55 5.98 13.45
CA VAL A 159 18.12 5.80 13.14
C VAL A 159 17.66 4.41 13.54
N GLU A 160 18.48 3.40 13.30
CA GLU A 160 18.19 2.01 13.68
C GLU A 160 18.05 1.87 15.21
N GLN A 161 18.95 2.49 15.96
CA GLN A 161 18.87 2.50 17.43
C GLN A 161 17.60 3.18 17.92
N ALA A 162 17.24 4.34 17.34
CA ALA A 162 15.99 5.04 17.64
C ALA A 162 14.75 4.21 17.23
N TRP A 163 14.84 3.45 16.13
CA TRP A 163 13.76 2.56 15.68
C TRP A 163 13.54 1.38 16.63
N LYS A 164 14.62 0.85 17.23
CA LYS A 164 14.56 -0.24 18.24
C LYS A 164 14.10 0.25 19.62
N ALA A 165 14.30 1.51 19.94
CA ALA A 165 13.90 2.06 21.24
C ALA A 165 12.36 2.05 21.40
N PRO A 166 11.85 1.78 22.62
CA PRO A 166 10.41 1.90 22.88
C PRO A 166 9.95 3.34 22.59
N PRO A 167 8.69 3.52 22.16
CA PRO A 167 8.15 4.86 21.98
C PRO A 167 8.20 5.60 23.31
N VAL A 168 8.69 6.83 23.30
CA VAL A 168 8.62 7.71 24.48
C VAL A 168 7.14 7.93 24.79
N SER A 169 6.70 7.52 25.97
CA SER A 169 5.34 7.80 26.47
C SER A 169 5.18 9.31 26.55
N GLN A 170 4.25 9.86 25.78
CA GLN A 170 3.78 11.23 25.94
C GLN A 170 2.73 11.28 27.04
#